data_f8b6fae823a1b7a945a90d1ed63bc0ca
#
_entry.id   f8b6fae823a1b7a945a90d1ed63bc0ca
#
_cell.length_a   1.000
_cell.length_b   1.000
_cell.length_c   1.000
_cell.angle_alpha   90.00
_cell.angle_beta   90.00
_cell.angle_gamma   90.00
#
_symmetry.space_group_name_H-M   'P 1'
#
loop_
_entity.id
_entity.type
_entity.pdbx_description
1 polymer ?
#
loop_
_entity_poly.entity_id
_entity_poly.type
_entity_poly.pdbx_seq_one_letter_code
_entity_poly.pdbx_strand_id
1 'polypeptide(L)'
;AAHNADGQARDELWAVPEKYDGAEPEQAGTVEEVVYETKAYATDERTVTKTAYVYLPYGYSEEREYNILYLMHGTGDDEKYWLKTNPYNKTMLDNLIASGDIQPLIVVTPTFYVEDDCVEDLDQLTYSFAKELRNDLMPEIESSYSTYAKSTDDAGFSKSRDHRAFAGLSRGAVTMYHSA
;
A
#
# COMPACT_ATOMS: atom_id res chain seq x y z
N ALA A 1 -2.64 -27.71 -15.64
CA ALA A 1 -2.57 -26.28 -16.00
C ALA A 1 -3.89 -25.92 -16.70
N ALA A 2 -4.48 -24.79 -16.34
CA ALA A 2 -5.66 -24.30 -17.03
C ALA A 2 -5.20 -23.49 -18.24
N HIS A 3 -5.83 -23.71 -19.38
CA HIS A 3 -5.56 -23.00 -20.62
C HIS A 3 -6.71 -22.05 -20.95
N ASN A 4 -6.42 -20.99 -21.70
CA ASN A 4 -7.46 -20.18 -22.33
C ASN A 4 -8.12 -20.96 -23.48
N ALA A 5 -9.15 -20.41 -24.11
CA ALA A 5 -9.89 -21.04 -25.20
C ALA A 5 -8.99 -21.42 -26.41
N ASP A 6 -7.83 -20.78 -26.55
CA ASP A 6 -6.88 -21.00 -27.66
C ASP A 6 -5.76 -21.97 -27.28
N GLY A 7 -5.81 -22.58 -26.09
CA GLY A 7 -4.79 -23.53 -25.62
C GLY A 7 -3.47 -22.92 -25.18
N GLN A 8 -3.36 -21.62 -25.11
CA GLN A 8 -2.17 -20.97 -24.59
C GLN A 8 -2.05 -21.18 -23.07
N ALA A 9 -0.82 -21.34 -22.59
CA ALA A 9 -0.57 -21.48 -21.17
C ALA A 9 -0.98 -20.20 -20.42
N ARG A 10 -1.65 -20.35 -19.28
CA ARG A 10 -2.06 -19.21 -18.44
C ARG A 10 -0.88 -18.37 -17.97
N ASP A 11 0.32 -18.93 -17.95
CA ASP A 11 1.54 -18.23 -17.54
C ASP A 11 1.81 -16.98 -18.38
N GLU A 12 1.46 -16.98 -19.67
CA GLU A 12 1.57 -15.79 -20.54
C GLU A 12 0.58 -14.69 -20.20
N LEU A 13 -0.58 -15.03 -19.63
CA LEU A 13 -1.60 -14.06 -19.23
C LEU A 13 -1.30 -13.36 -17.89
N TRP A 14 -0.40 -13.95 -17.10
CA TRP A 14 -0.03 -13.44 -15.77
C TRP A 14 1.37 -12.82 -15.75
N ALA A 15 2.11 -12.90 -16.84
CA ALA A 15 3.40 -12.26 -16.96
C ALA A 15 3.23 -10.74 -17.02
N VAL A 16 4.06 -10.03 -16.26
CA VAL A 16 4.17 -8.58 -16.41
C VAL A 16 4.67 -8.29 -17.82
N PRO A 17 4.00 -7.43 -18.60
CA PRO A 17 4.51 -7.05 -19.92
C PRO A 17 5.93 -6.49 -19.83
N GLU A 18 6.80 -6.87 -20.78
CA GLU A 18 8.23 -6.50 -20.81
C GLU A 18 8.46 -5.00 -20.67
N LYS A 19 7.55 -4.17 -21.23
CA LYS A 19 7.61 -2.72 -21.11
C LYS A 19 7.54 -2.20 -19.66
N TYR A 20 7.03 -2.99 -18.73
CA TYR A 20 6.93 -2.63 -17.31
C TYR A 20 7.94 -3.39 -16.44
N ASP A 21 8.42 -4.54 -16.90
CA ASP A 21 9.39 -5.42 -16.21
C ASP A 21 10.83 -5.15 -16.66
N GLY A 22 11.07 -4.04 -17.35
CA GLY A 22 12.36 -3.64 -17.85
C GLY A 22 13.24 -2.97 -16.80
N ALA A 23 14.29 -2.28 -17.27
CA ALA A 23 15.13 -1.45 -16.43
C ALA A 23 14.34 -0.29 -15.81
N GLU A 24 14.79 0.17 -14.66
CA GLU A 24 14.26 1.39 -14.04
C GLU A 24 14.39 2.56 -14.99
N PRO A 25 13.31 3.35 -15.25
CA PRO A 25 13.37 4.49 -16.14
C PRO A 25 14.19 5.63 -15.53
N GLU A 26 14.67 6.57 -16.36
CA GLU A 26 15.33 7.78 -15.86
C GLU A 26 14.40 8.60 -14.93
N GLN A 27 13.11 8.54 -15.17
CA GLN A 27 12.07 9.16 -14.34
C GLN A 27 11.58 8.17 -13.27
N ALA A 28 12.43 7.86 -12.33
CA ALA A 28 12.13 6.96 -11.22
C ALA A 28 11.64 7.71 -9.98
N GLY A 29 10.66 7.14 -9.28
CA GLY A 29 10.20 7.62 -7.98
C GLY A 29 11.15 7.23 -6.84
N THR A 30 10.77 7.59 -5.63
CA THR A 30 11.52 7.30 -4.39
C THR A 30 10.68 6.48 -3.43
N VAL A 31 11.34 5.81 -2.50
CA VAL A 31 10.69 5.09 -1.39
C VAL A 31 11.20 5.67 -0.08
N GLU A 32 10.29 6.17 0.74
CA GLU A 32 10.56 6.72 2.06
C GLU A 32 10.07 5.77 3.15
N GLU A 33 10.72 5.84 4.31
CA GLU A 33 10.30 5.16 5.53
C GLU A 33 9.55 6.15 6.41
N VAL A 34 8.35 5.77 6.85
CA VAL A 34 7.54 6.55 7.77
C VAL A 34 7.34 5.75 9.04
N VAL A 35 7.75 6.34 10.17
CA VAL A 35 7.55 5.79 11.51
C VAL A 35 6.41 6.54 12.16
N TYR A 36 5.43 5.83 12.68
CA TYR A 36 4.24 6.42 13.30
C TYR A 36 3.86 5.71 14.60
N GLU A 37 3.17 6.43 15.47
CA GLU A 37 2.58 5.86 16.67
C GLU A 37 1.18 5.33 16.36
N THR A 38 0.87 4.18 16.93
CA THR A 38 -0.44 3.53 16.86
C THR A 38 -0.72 2.77 18.15
N LYS A 39 -1.74 1.93 18.15
CA LYS A 39 -2.09 1.08 19.28
C LYS A 39 -2.13 -0.39 18.89
N ALA A 40 -1.78 -1.26 19.83
CA ALA A 40 -1.95 -2.70 19.71
C ALA A 40 -3.45 -3.07 19.79
N TYR A 41 -4.25 -2.67 18.79
CA TYR A 41 -5.72 -2.79 18.79
C TYR A 41 -6.24 -4.22 18.87
N ALA A 42 -5.42 -5.20 18.53
CA ALA A 42 -5.78 -6.61 18.63
C ALA A 42 -5.65 -7.16 20.05
N THR A 43 -4.97 -6.46 20.96
CA THR A 43 -4.64 -6.93 22.31
C THR A 43 -5.04 -5.92 23.38
N ASP A 44 -4.10 -5.21 23.96
CA ASP A 44 -4.28 -4.37 25.15
C ASP A 44 -4.37 -2.85 24.86
N GLU A 45 -4.37 -2.48 23.60
CA GLU A 45 -4.40 -1.08 23.13
C GLU A 45 -3.26 -0.20 23.67
N ARG A 46 -2.12 -0.80 24.09
CA ARG A 46 -0.93 -0.01 24.42
C ARG A 46 -0.42 0.73 23.20
N THR A 47 0.21 1.87 23.43
CA THR A 47 0.89 2.61 22.36
C THR A 47 2.10 1.81 21.87
N VAL A 48 2.20 1.68 20.55
CA VAL A 48 3.32 1.04 19.86
C VAL A 48 3.78 1.92 18.71
N THR A 49 5.02 1.74 18.31
CA THR A 49 5.59 2.41 17.14
C THR A 49 5.67 1.41 16.01
N LYS A 50 5.20 1.78 14.83
CA LYS A 50 5.24 0.97 13.62
C LYS A 50 5.87 1.72 12.45
N THR A 51 6.24 0.99 11.43
CA THR A 51 6.83 1.51 10.20
C THR A 51 5.94 1.17 9.01
N ALA A 52 5.82 2.10 8.09
CA ALA A 52 5.29 1.89 6.74
C ALA A 52 6.28 2.44 5.72
N TYR A 53 6.26 1.91 4.50
CA TYR A 53 7.00 2.48 3.38
C TYR A 53 6.07 3.21 2.43
N VAL A 54 6.56 4.33 1.90
CA VAL A 54 5.80 5.22 1.02
C VAL A 54 6.56 5.40 -0.28
N TYR A 55 5.96 4.98 -1.38
CA TYR A 55 6.44 5.30 -2.71
C TYR A 55 5.89 6.66 -3.12
N LEU A 56 6.79 7.54 -3.56
CA LEU A 56 6.48 8.83 -4.15
C LEU A 56 6.87 8.80 -5.64
N PRO A 57 5.96 9.18 -6.55
CA PRO A 57 6.25 9.16 -7.98
C PRO A 57 7.31 10.18 -8.35
N TYR A 58 7.98 9.97 -9.50
CA TYR A 58 8.92 10.94 -10.04
C TYR A 58 8.30 12.34 -10.13
N GLY A 59 9.04 13.35 -9.69
CA GLY A 59 8.56 14.73 -9.67
C GLY A 59 7.44 15.00 -8.67
N TYR A 60 7.36 14.20 -7.59
CA TYR A 60 6.45 14.49 -6.49
C TYR A 60 6.61 15.93 -6.02
N SER A 61 5.49 16.61 -5.78
CA SER A 61 5.44 18.00 -5.32
C SER A 61 4.25 18.20 -4.40
N GLU A 62 4.44 18.96 -3.33
CA GLU A 62 3.36 19.35 -2.41
C GLU A 62 2.35 20.32 -3.05
N GLU A 63 2.67 20.89 -4.21
CA GLU A 63 1.76 21.74 -4.98
C GLU A 63 0.76 20.96 -5.84
N ARG A 64 0.89 19.63 -5.90
CA ARG A 64 0.02 18.72 -6.68
C ARG A 64 -0.70 17.77 -5.75
N GLU A 65 -1.89 17.33 -6.15
CA GLU A 65 -2.65 16.31 -5.43
C GLU A 65 -2.48 14.97 -6.11
N TYR A 66 -2.33 13.92 -5.31
CA TYR A 66 -2.12 12.55 -5.79
C TYR A 66 -3.18 11.60 -5.26
N ASN A 67 -3.61 10.67 -6.10
CA ASN A 67 -4.31 9.48 -5.65
C ASN A 67 -3.37 8.65 -4.76
N ILE A 68 -3.93 7.91 -3.82
CA ILE A 68 -3.18 7.10 -2.88
C ILE A 68 -3.70 5.66 -2.86
N LEU A 69 -2.77 4.71 -2.84
CA LEU A 69 -3.02 3.27 -2.70
C LEU A 69 -2.37 2.77 -1.41
N TYR A 70 -3.16 2.18 -0.53
CA TYR A 70 -2.69 1.39 0.61
C TYR A 70 -2.62 -0.08 0.19
N LEU A 71 -1.40 -0.67 0.22
CA LEU A 71 -1.13 -2.00 -0.34
C LEU A 71 -0.55 -2.91 0.75
N MET A 72 -1.35 -3.88 1.21
CA MET A 72 -1.01 -4.78 2.29
C MET A 72 -0.36 -6.08 1.80
N HIS A 73 0.64 -6.55 2.55
CA HIS A 73 1.30 -7.83 2.34
C HIS A 73 0.46 -9.03 2.77
N GLY A 74 0.93 -10.25 2.48
CA GLY A 74 0.31 -11.50 2.91
C GLY A 74 0.82 -12.00 4.26
N THR A 75 0.29 -13.16 4.70
CA THR A 75 0.75 -13.83 5.92
C THR A 75 2.24 -14.19 5.81
N GLY A 76 3.02 -13.86 6.82
CA GLY A 76 4.45 -14.17 6.90
C GLY A 76 5.38 -13.14 6.24
N ASP A 77 4.82 -12.13 5.60
CA ASP A 77 5.54 -10.99 5.05
C ASP A 77 5.47 -9.79 6.02
N ASP A 78 6.02 -8.64 5.61
CA ASP A 78 6.06 -7.41 6.40
C ASP A 78 5.84 -6.16 5.51
N GLU A 79 5.94 -4.98 6.11
CA GLU A 79 5.80 -3.68 5.42
C GLU A 79 6.81 -3.46 4.28
N LYS A 80 7.92 -4.23 4.26
CA LYS A 80 8.98 -4.15 3.25
C LYS A 80 8.65 -4.94 1.99
N TYR A 81 7.70 -5.88 2.08
CA TYR A 81 7.44 -6.88 1.05
C TYR A 81 7.35 -6.27 -0.36
N TRP A 82 6.51 -5.28 -0.56
CA TRP A 82 6.20 -4.75 -1.89
C TRP A 82 7.30 -3.86 -2.47
N LEU A 83 7.92 -3.00 -1.66
CA LEU A 83 8.78 -1.92 -2.16
C LEU A 83 10.27 -2.14 -1.87
N LYS A 84 10.62 -2.94 -0.84
CA LYS A 84 12.01 -3.14 -0.40
C LYS A 84 12.49 -4.56 -0.66
N THR A 85 11.72 -5.58 -0.24
CA THR A 85 12.06 -6.99 -0.46
C THR A 85 11.91 -7.38 -1.93
N ASN A 86 10.90 -6.81 -2.60
CA ASN A 86 10.62 -7.01 -4.02
C ASN A 86 10.71 -5.68 -4.79
N PRO A 87 11.92 -5.13 -5.00
CA PRO A 87 12.10 -3.79 -5.58
C PRO A 87 11.63 -3.68 -7.03
N TYR A 88 11.44 -4.80 -7.74
CA TYR A 88 10.87 -4.81 -9.09
C TYR A 88 9.45 -4.22 -9.13
N ASN A 89 8.69 -4.27 -8.04
CA ASN A 89 7.37 -3.62 -7.97
C ASN A 89 7.48 -2.10 -8.09
N LYS A 90 8.51 -1.51 -7.46
CA LYS A 90 8.81 -0.08 -7.64
C LYS A 90 9.15 0.23 -9.09
N THR A 91 10.04 -0.57 -9.69
CA THR A 91 10.42 -0.40 -11.10
C THR A 91 9.19 -0.51 -12.03
N MET A 92 8.29 -1.44 -11.77
CA MET A 92 7.03 -1.58 -12.50
C MET A 92 6.14 -0.34 -12.36
N LEU A 93 5.99 0.20 -11.15
CA LEU A 93 5.25 1.46 -10.92
C LEU A 93 5.88 2.63 -11.70
N ASP A 94 7.20 2.76 -11.63
CA ASP A 94 7.94 3.78 -12.35
C ASP A 94 7.73 3.69 -13.86
N ASN A 95 7.79 2.49 -14.44
CA ASN A 95 7.57 2.25 -15.85
C ASN A 95 6.11 2.51 -16.27
N LEU A 96 5.13 2.12 -15.46
CA LEU A 96 3.71 2.40 -15.71
C LEU A 96 3.42 3.91 -15.73
N ILE A 97 4.04 4.67 -14.82
CA ILE A 97 3.87 6.11 -14.73
C ILE A 97 4.64 6.81 -15.88
N ALA A 98 5.89 6.40 -16.14
CA ALA A 98 6.72 6.98 -17.19
C ALA A 98 6.12 6.77 -18.59
N SER A 99 5.46 5.64 -18.84
CA SER A 99 4.76 5.36 -20.09
C SER A 99 3.40 6.09 -20.22
N GLY A 100 2.90 6.68 -19.13
CA GLY A 100 1.60 7.34 -19.09
C GLY A 100 0.40 6.39 -19.04
N ASP A 101 0.65 5.11 -18.77
CA ASP A 101 -0.42 4.10 -18.66
C ASP A 101 -1.20 4.24 -17.35
N ILE A 102 -0.59 4.80 -16.30
CA ILE A 102 -1.27 5.23 -15.07
C ILE A 102 -0.87 6.66 -14.70
N GLN A 103 -1.75 7.33 -13.98
CA GLN A 103 -1.43 8.63 -13.38
C GLN A 103 -0.44 8.46 -12.22
N PRO A 104 0.46 9.44 -11.98
CA PRO A 104 1.28 9.44 -10.78
C PRO A 104 0.43 9.29 -9.51
N LEU A 105 0.84 8.37 -8.63
CA LEU A 105 0.14 8.09 -7.38
C LEU A 105 1.14 7.83 -6.25
N ILE A 106 0.66 7.96 -5.02
CA ILE A 106 1.37 7.56 -3.81
C ILE A 106 0.98 6.11 -3.48
N VAL A 107 1.94 5.27 -3.09
CA VAL A 107 1.67 3.90 -2.62
C VAL A 107 2.23 3.74 -1.22
N VAL A 108 1.40 3.29 -0.28
CA VAL A 108 1.76 3.05 1.12
C VAL A 108 1.72 1.56 1.42
N THR A 109 2.79 1.03 1.97
CA THR A 109 2.87 -0.40 2.34
C THR A 109 3.03 -0.54 3.85
N PRO A 110 1.93 -0.74 4.59
CA PRO A 110 1.93 -0.97 6.03
C PRO A 110 2.04 -2.46 6.36
N THR A 111 2.03 -2.79 7.65
CA THR A 111 1.84 -4.15 8.15
C THR A 111 0.69 -4.22 9.15
N PHE A 112 -0.07 -5.33 9.13
CA PHE A 112 -1.06 -5.61 10.17
C PHE A 112 -0.44 -6.26 11.42
N TYR A 113 0.81 -6.69 11.35
CA TYR A 113 1.50 -7.24 12.52
C TYR A 113 1.88 -6.14 13.51
N VAL A 114 1.93 -6.53 14.78
CA VAL A 114 2.48 -5.72 15.88
C VAL A 114 3.65 -6.52 16.44
N GLU A 115 4.83 -5.90 16.53
CA GLU A 115 6.01 -6.54 17.10
C GLU A 115 5.73 -6.97 18.55
N ASP A 116 6.27 -8.13 18.94
CA ASP A 116 6.15 -8.75 20.26
C ASP A 116 4.73 -9.21 20.65
N ASP A 117 3.72 -9.03 19.80
CA ASP A 117 2.38 -9.56 20.06
C ASP A 117 2.26 -10.99 19.53
N CYS A 118 2.33 -11.96 20.45
CA CYS A 118 1.95 -13.35 20.18
C CYS A 118 0.43 -13.45 20.09
N VAL A 119 -0.13 -13.08 18.95
CA VAL A 119 -1.54 -13.28 18.63
C VAL A 119 -1.69 -14.63 17.97
N GLU A 120 -2.27 -15.62 18.67
CA GLU A 120 -2.50 -16.96 18.10
C GLU A 120 -3.51 -16.92 16.94
N ASP A 121 -4.50 -16.04 17.05
CA ASP A 121 -5.52 -15.84 16.02
C ASP A 121 -5.17 -14.62 15.15
N LEU A 122 -4.66 -14.88 13.95
CA LEU A 122 -4.36 -13.83 12.97
C LEU A 122 -5.60 -13.04 12.50
N ASP A 123 -6.80 -13.58 12.71
CA ASP A 123 -8.02 -12.85 12.39
C ASP A 123 -8.21 -11.63 13.29
N GLN A 124 -7.74 -11.68 14.54
CA GLN A 124 -7.74 -10.51 15.42
C GLN A 124 -6.91 -9.35 14.83
N LEU A 125 -5.71 -9.64 14.30
CA LEU A 125 -4.89 -8.64 13.63
C LEU A 125 -5.56 -8.13 12.35
N THR A 126 -6.13 -9.04 11.56
CA THR A 126 -6.83 -8.73 10.32
C THR A 126 -7.97 -7.75 10.53
N TYR A 127 -8.86 -8.02 11.48
CA TYR A 127 -10.05 -7.20 11.70
C TYR A 127 -9.79 -5.94 12.53
N SER A 128 -8.78 -5.95 13.40
CA SER A 128 -8.44 -4.75 14.20
C SER A 128 -7.68 -3.70 13.40
N PHE A 129 -7.04 -4.07 12.28
CA PHE A 129 -6.26 -3.15 11.45
C PHE A 129 -7.09 -1.97 10.93
N ALA A 130 -8.39 -2.11 10.74
CA ALA A 130 -9.28 -1.03 10.34
C ALA A 130 -9.20 0.18 11.30
N LYS A 131 -9.05 -0.06 12.60
CA LYS A 131 -8.88 1.00 13.60
C LYS A 131 -7.54 1.72 13.43
N GLU A 132 -6.47 0.96 13.26
CA GLU A 132 -5.13 1.51 13.01
C GLU A 132 -5.10 2.32 11.72
N LEU A 133 -5.58 1.74 10.64
CA LEU A 133 -5.63 2.41 9.33
C LEU A 133 -6.34 3.76 9.44
N ARG A 134 -7.53 3.76 10.03
CA ARG A 134 -8.40 4.94 10.04
C ARG A 134 -7.96 6.00 11.05
N ASN A 135 -7.51 5.60 12.24
CA ASN A 135 -7.26 6.53 13.33
C ASN A 135 -5.80 7.04 13.36
N ASP A 136 -4.87 6.24 12.85
CA ASP A 136 -3.45 6.52 13.03
C ASP A 136 -2.70 6.62 11.68
N LEU A 137 -2.70 5.58 10.84
CA LEU A 137 -1.90 5.55 9.62
C LEU A 137 -2.38 6.53 8.55
N MET A 138 -3.67 6.54 8.21
CA MET A 138 -4.20 7.48 7.21
C MET A 138 -4.00 8.94 7.63
N PRO A 139 -4.30 9.35 8.89
CA PRO A 139 -4.01 10.70 9.34
C PRO A 139 -2.53 11.07 9.25
N GLU A 140 -1.62 10.19 9.65
CA GLU A 140 -0.18 10.43 9.56
C GLU A 140 0.28 10.62 8.13
N ILE A 141 -0.08 9.70 7.23
CA ILE A 141 0.33 9.74 5.83
C ILE A 141 -0.28 10.93 5.09
N GLU A 142 -1.60 11.11 5.19
CA GLU A 142 -2.30 12.12 4.39
C GLU A 142 -2.21 13.53 4.96
N SER A 143 -1.61 13.72 6.16
CA SER A 143 -1.16 15.03 6.63
C SER A 143 0.28 15.34 6.21
N SER A 144 1.10 14.31 5.97
CA SER A 144 2.52 14.44 5.62
C SER A 144 2.77 14.54 4.11
N TYR A 145 1.87 13.98 3.30
CA TYR A 145 1.99 13.96 1.84
C TYR A 145 0.77 14.58 1.17
N SER A 146 0.98 15.17 -0.01
CA SER A 146 -0.09 15.87 -0.75
C SER A 146 -1.01 14.89 -1.44
N THR A 147 -2.17 14.65 -0.83
CA THR A 147 -3.28 13.87 -1.38
C THR A 147 -4.51 14.75 -1.62
N TYR A 148 -5.59 14.15 -2.08
CA TYR A 148 -6.87 14.86 -2.21
C TYR A 148 -7.57 15.13 -0.86
N ALA A 149 -7.09 14.55 0.26
CA ALA A 149 -7.60 14.85 1.59
C ALA A 149 -7.16 16.24 2.05
N LYS A 150 -8.09 17.15 2.24
CA LYS A 150 -7.84 18.51 2.73
C LYS A 150 -7.84 18.60 4.25
N SER A 151 -8.36 17.60 4.91
CA SER A 151 -8.29 17.37 6.36
C SER A 151 -8.29 15.88 6.63
N THR A 152 -7.76 15.49 7.77
CA THR A 152 -7.63 14.08 8.20
C THR A 152 -8.73 13.64 9.15
N ASP A 153 -9.81 14.40 9.23
CA ASP A 153 -11.06 14.04 9.91
C ASP A 153 -11.99 13.21 9.00
N ASP A 154 -13.10 12.73 9.55
CA ASP A 154 -14.09 11.93 8.82
C ASP A 154 -14.65 12.66 7.58
N ALA A 155 -14.84 13.95 7.69
CA ALA A 155 -15.39 14.76 6.59
C ALA A 155 -14.37 14.90 5.44
N GLY A 156 -13.08 15.10 5.75
CA GLY A 156 -12.01 15.19 4.77
C GLY A 156 -11.80 13.88 4.04
N PHE A 157 -11.74 12.77 4.78
CA PHE A 157 -11.58 11.44 4.20
C PHE A 157 -12.80 11.01 3.37
N SER A 158 -14.00 11.34 3.80
CA SER A 158 -15.22 11.08 3.04
C SER A 158 -15.26 11.84 1.71
N LYS A 159 -14.82 13.10 1.69
CA LYS A 159 -14.76 13.93 0.47
C LYS A 159 -13.71 13.45 -0.52
N SER A 160 -12.60 12.90 -0.03
CA SER A 160 -11.48 12.40 -0.85
C SER A 160 -11.52 10.90 -1.14
N ARG A 161 -12.59 10.21 -0.76
CA ARG A 161 -12.69 8.73 -0.85
C ARG A 161 -12.43 8.18 -2.25
N ASP A 162 -12.89 8.89 -3.30
CA ASP A 162 -12.76 8.45 -4.69
C ASP A 162 -11.31 8.53 -5.21
N HIS A 163 -10.42 9.10 -4.41
CA HIS A 163 -8.99 9.24 -4.67
C HIS A 163 -8.12 8.30 -3.83
N ARG A 164 -8.75 7.35 -3.13
CA ARG A 164 -8.09 6.39 -2.26
C ARG A 164 -8.48 4.97 -2.63
N ALA A 165 -7.47 4.09 -2.73
CA ALA A 165 -7.68 2.69 -2.99
C ALA A 165 -7.01 1.83 -1.92
N PHE A 166 -7.56 0.65 -1.70
CA PHE A 166 -7.05 -0.36 -0.78
C PHE A 166 -6.88 -1.67 -1.53
N ALA A 167 -5.72 -2.28 -1.40
CA ALA A 167 -5.41 -3.56 -2.03
C ALA A 167 -4.51 -4.40 -1.14
N GLY A 168 -4.40 -5.69 -1.43
CA GLY A 168 -3.54 -6.58 -0.69
C GLY A 168 -3.44 -7.96 -1.30
N LEU A 169 -2.50 -8.75 -0.80
CA LEU A 169 -2.26 -10.14 -1.17
C LEU A 169 -2.75 -11.07 -0.06
N SER A 170 -3.50 -12.12 -0.41
CA SER A 170 -3.90 -13.17 0.54
C SER A 170 -4.61 -12.58 1.77
N ARG A 171 -4.11 -12.82 2.99
CA ARG A 171 -4.64 -12.20 4.23
C ARG A 171 -4.66 -10.67 4.15
N GLY A 172 -3.69 -10.05 3.49
CA GLY A 172 -3.69 -8.60 3.26
C GLY A 172 -4.88 -8.14 2.42
N ALA A 173 -5.34 -8.91 1.46
CA ALA A 173 -6.56 -8.61 0.70
C ALA A 173 -7.79 -8.63 1.62
N VAL A 174 -7.89 -9.61 2.52
CA VAL A 174 -8.98 -9.69 3.52
C VAL A 174 -8.91 -8.51 4.47
N THR A 175 -7.70 -8.18 4.97
CA THR A 175 -7.47 -7.05 5.86
C THR A 175 -7.95 -5.74 5.23
N MET A 176 -7.55 -5.47 3.99
CA MET A 176 -7.94 -4.24 3.30
C MET A 176 -9.41 -4.19 2.93
N TYR A 177 -10.00 -5.33 2.55
CA TYR A 177 -11.44 -5.42 2.29
C TYR A 177 -12.29 -5.05 3.52
N HIS A 178 -11.86 -5.46 4.71
CA HIS A 178 -12.55 -5.13 5.97
C HIS A 178 -12.22 -3.75 6.51
N SER A 179 -11.18 -3.09 6.00
CA SER A 179 -10.71 -1.78 6.47
C SER A 179 -11.19 -0.62 5.60
N ALA A 180 -11.67 -0.92 4.38
CA ALA A 180 -12.09 0.06 3.37
C ALA A 180 -13.41 0.76 3.69
#